data_694c82979a07bec55d00d3cfb0629f2a
#
_entry.id   694c82979a07bec55d00d3cfb0629f2a
#
_cell.length_a   1.000
_cell.length_b   1.000
_cell.length_c   1.000
_cell.angle_alpha   90.00
_cell.angle_beta   90.00
_cell.angle_gamma   90.00
#
_symmetry.space_group_name_H-M   'P 1'
#
loop_
_entity.id
_entity.type
_entity.pdbx_description
1 polymer ?
#
loop_
_entity_poly.entity_id
_entity_poly.type
_entity_poly.pdbx_seq_one_letter_code
_entity_poly.pdbx_strand_id
1 'polypeptide(L)'
;MNQEKLMKRRMISAIILFLITFVALLVFIALYMDEVKRVQETYKRQYRTGLHDVITDIESYKNAEGDLELRYMRIVSNMSSANAFAFLIDDLDEEKKTMNEVSVCLIKYPEQMKGKLDELETAVNDILDDLDKGYDEAQALVDSINKQGY
;
A
#
# COMPACT_ATOMS: atom_id res chain seq x y z
N MET A 1 36.38 56.69 -1.94
CA MET A 1 36.21 55.94 -3.20
C MET A 1 36.35 54.41 -3.06
N ASN A 2 37.05 53.87 -2.07
CA ASN A 2 37.24 52.43 -1.88
C ASN A 2 36.09 51.71 -1.16
N GLN A 3 35.35 52.35 -0.26
CA GLN A 3 34.28 51.72 0.52
C GLN A 3 33.05 51.38 -0.32
N GLU A 4 32.70 52.23 -1.24
CA GLU A 4 31.54 52.01 -2.14
C GLU A 4 31.73 50.81 -3.09
N LYS A 5 32.96 50.67 -3.62
CA LYS A 5 33.33 49.51 -4.45
C LYS A 5 33.34 48.20 -3.62
N LEU A 6 33.72 48.27 -2.37
CA LEU A 6 33.75 47.11 -1.46
C LEU A 6 32.34 46.67 -1.10
N MET A 7 31.44 47.62 -0.82
CA MET A 7 30.03 47.36 -0.58
C MET A 7 29.32 46.72 -1.79
N LYS A 8 29.55 47.28 -3.00
CA LYS A 8 28.99 46.69 -4.24
C LYS A 8 29.47 45.26 -4.48
N ARG A 9 30.74 44.96 -4.25
CA ARG A 9 31.27 43.60 -4.39
C ARG A 9 30.64 42.64 -3.37
N ARG A 10 30.49 43.04 -2.10
CA ARG A 10 29.84 42.25 -1.07
C ARG A 10 28.37 41.97 -1.41
N MET A 11 27.66 42.95 -1.91
CA MET A 11 26.27 42.82 -2.33
C MET A 11 26.12 41.85 -3.52
N ILE A 12 26.99 41.96 -4.54
CA ILE A 12 26.97 41.04 -5.69
C ILE A 12 27.33 39.62 -5.23
N SER A 13 28.32 39.44 -4.37
CA SER A 13 28.68 38.11 -3.83
C SER A 13 27.49 37.48 -3.03
N ALA A 14 26.79 38.29 -2.24
CA ALA A 14 25.62 37.82 -1.49
C ALA A 14 24.49 37.39 -2.40
N ILE A 15 24.23 38.14 -3.50
CA ILE A 15 23.20 37.78 -4.50
C ILE A 15 23.61 36.49 -5.21
N ILE A 16 24.85 36.33 -5.61
CA ILE A 16 25.33 35.12 -6.28
C ILE A 16 25.20 33.92 -5.33
N LEU A 17 25.60 34.06 -4.08
CA LEU A 17 25.48 32.99 -3.07
C LEU A 17 24.04 32.60 -2.83
N PHE A 18 23.15 33.60 -2.74
CA PHE A 18 21.69 33.35 -2.61
C PHE A 18 21.14 32.56 -3.81
N LEU A 19 21.52 32.95 -5.03
CA LEU A 19 21.06 32.25 -6.25
C LEU A 19 21.55 30.80 -6.30
N ILE A 20 22.81 30.55 -5.94
CA ILE A 20 23.40 29.21 -5.88
C ILE A 20 22.63 28.35 -4.85
N THR A 21 22.41 28.90 -3.64
CA THR A 21 21.68 28.18 -2.58
C THR A 21 20.23 27.89 -2.99
N PHE A 22 19.58 28.84 -3.65
CA PHE A 22 18.22 28.68 -4.13
C PHE A 22 18.10 27.58 -5.20
N VAL A 23 19.02 27.56 -6.17
CA VAL A 23 19.07 26.50 -7.19
C VAL A 23 19.36 25.14 -6.54
N ALA A 24 20.31 25.08 -5.60
CA ALA A 24 20.60 23.84 -4.86
C ALA A 24 19.38 23.32 -4.10
N LEU A 25 18.59 24.20 -3.48
CA LEU A 25 17.34 23.84 -2.80
C LEU A 25 16.30 23.26 -3.77
N LEU A 26 16.12 23.88 -4.94
CA LEU A 26 15.18 23.37 -5.95
C LEU A 26 15.59 21.98 -6.45
N VAL A 27 16.87 21.75 -6.67
CA VAL A 27 17.39 20.43 -7.08
C VAL A 27 17.15 19.41 -5.96
N PHE A 28 17.39 19.78 -4.71
CA PHE A 28 17.16 18.89 -3.57
C PHE A 28 15.67 18.51 -3.44
N ILE A 29 14.76 19.48 -3.58
CA ILE A 29 13.31 19.21 -3.56
C ILE A 29 12.91 18.25 -4.69
N ALA A 30 13.43 18.46 -5.90
CA ALA A 30 13.13 17.59 -7.05
C ALA A 30 13.60 16.15 -6.80
N LEU A 31 14.83 15.97 -6.31
CA LEU A 31 15.37 14.65 -5.97
C LEU A 31 14.59 13.97 -4.84
N TYR A 32 14.18 14.73 -3.83
CA TYR A 32 13.37 14.21 -2.73
C TYR A 32 12.00 13.73 -3.21
N MET A 33 11.33 14.51 -4.06
CA MET A 33 10.03 14.12 -4.64
C MET A 33 10.13 12.87 -5.52
N ASP A 34 11.22 12.73 -6.27
CA ASP A 34 11.48 11.55 -7.10
C ASP A 34 11.70 10.29 -6.23
N GLU A 35 12.45 10.42 -5.14
CA GLU A 35 12.67 9.33 -4.18
C GLU A 35 11.35 8.91 -3.49
N VAL A 36 10.51 9.85 -3.06
CA VAL A 36 9.19 9.55 -2.47
C VAL A 36 8.33 8.77 -3.45
N LYS A 37 8.26 9.18 -4.73
CA LYS A 37 7.52 8.44 -5.75
C LYS A 37 8.04 7.02 -5.92
N ARG A 38 9.36 6.84 -5.98
CA ARG A 38 9.99 5.52 -6.12
C ARG A 38 9.66 4.60 -4.93
N VAL A 39 9.62 5.14 -3.73
CA VAL A 39 9.23 4.40 -2.53
C VAL A 39 7.74 3.99 -2.61
N GLN A 40 6.85 4.90 -2.99
CA GLN A 40 5.43 4.62 -3.16
C GLN A 40 5.17 3.54 -4.23
N GLU A 41 5.86 3.61 -5.38
CA GLU A 41 5.79 2.56 -6.41
C GLU A 41 6.26 1.19 -5.88
N THR A 42 7.25 1.19 -4.99
CA THR A 42 7.74 -0.03 -4.35
C THR A 42 6.66 -0.61 -3.43
N TYR A 43 5.99 0.21 -2.63
CA TYR A 43 4.89 -0.24 -1.76
C TYR A 43 3.70 -0.77 -2.57
N LYS A 44 3.28 -0.08 -3.63
CA LYS A 44 2.23 -0.53 -4.55
C LYS A 44 2.57 -1.89 -5.18
N ARG A 45 3.83 -2.08 -5.59
CA ARG A 45 4.29 -3.36 -6.14
C ARG A 45 4.26 -4.49 -5.09
N GLN A 46 4.72 -4.24 -3.86
CA GLN A 46 4.69 -5.24 -2.79
C GLN A 46 3.25 -5.59 -2.39
N TYR A 47 2.37 -4.60 -2.35
CA TYR A 47 0.95 -4.81 -2.12
C TYR A 47 0.33 -5.73 -3.19
N ARG A 48 0.56 -5.44 -4.47
CA ARG A 48 0.10 -6.29 -5.58
C ARG A 48 0.67 -7.71 -5.51
N THR A 49 1.95 -7.85 -5.17
CA THR A 49 2.57 -9.18 -5.00
C THR A 49 1.89 -9.95 -3.88
N GLY A 50 1.66 -9.32 -2.73
CA GLY A 50 0.96 -9.96 -1.61
C GLY A 50 -0.47 -10.39 -1.96
N LEU A 51 -1.22 -9.56 -2.70
CA LEU A 51 -2.56 -9.92 -3.18
C LEU A 51 -2.53 -11.08 -4.19
N HIS A 52 -1.56 -11.10 -5.10
CA HIS A 52 -1.37 -12.21 -6.04
C HIS A 52 -1.06 -13.52 -5.30
N ASP A 53 -0.25 -13.46 -4.25
CA ASP A 53 0.05 -14.62 -3.41
C ASP A 53 -1.21 -15.10 -2.66
N VAL A 54 -2.10 -14.19 -2.24
CA VAL A 54 -3.42 -14.54 -1.67
C VAL A 54 -4.25 -15.34 -2.67
N ILE A 55 -4.36 -14.89 -3.93
CA ILE A 55 -5.10 -15.63 -4.98
C ILE A 55 -4.50 -17.01 -5.17
N THR A 56 -3.19 -17.12 -5.31
CA THR A 56 -2.49 -18.39 -5.48
C THR A 56 -2.77 -19.35 -4.33
N ASP A 57 -2.79 -18.84 -3.09
CA ASP A 57 -3.07 -19.67 -1.93
C ASP A 57 -4.56 -20.04 -1.81
N ILE A 58 -5.50 -19.19 -2.25
CA ILE A 58 -6.94 -19.53 -2.35
C ILE A 58 -7.12 -20.67 -3.36
N GLU A 59 -6.54 -20.57 -4.55
CA GLU A 59 -6.57 -21.63 -5.56
C GLU A 59 -5.96 -22.94 -5.01
N SER A 60 -4.83 -22.82 -4.31
CA SER A 60 -4.18 -23.96 -3.65
C SER A 60 -5.06 -24.59 -2.58
N TYR A 61 -5.80 -23.81 -1.81
CA TYR A 61 -6.76 -24.29 -0.81
C TYR A 61 -7.92 -25.04 -1.48
N LYS A 62 -8.50 -24.47 -2.52
CA LYS A 62 -9.66 -25.03 -3.25
C LYS A 62 -9.34 -26.36 -3.94
N ASN A 63 -8.13 -26.50 -4.47
CA ASN A 63 -7.70 -27.68 -5.22
C ASN A 63 -6.98 -28.75 -4.36
N ALA A 64 -6.94 -28.59 -3.05
CA ALA A 64 -6.17 -29.47 -2.17
C ALA A 64 -6.99 -30.69 -1.72
N GLU A 65 -6.31 -31.85 -1.69
CA GLU A 65 -6.82 -33.08 -1.08
C GLU A 65 -6.43 -33.23 0.41
N GLY A 66 -5.62 -32.27 0.96
CA GLY A 66 -5.16 -32.31 2.35
C GLY A 66 -4.48 -31.00 2.77
N ASP A 67 -4.10 -30.94 4.04
CA ASP A 67 -3.41 -29.79 4.66
C ASP A 67 -4.21 -28.46 4.58
N LEU A 68 -5.54 -28.54 4.56
CA LEU A 68 -6.42 -27.37 4.36
C LEU A 68 -6.16 -26.27 5.39
N GLU A 69 -5.88 -26.64 6.65
CA GLU A 69 -5.60 -25.65 7.69
C GLU A 69 -4.31 -24.91 7.42
N LEU A 70 -3.24 -25.60 7.02
CA LEU A 70 -1.98 -24.96 6.66
C LEU A 70 -2.14 -24.02 5.46
N ARG A 71 -2.92 -24.43 4.45
CA ARG A 71 -3.20 -23.61 3.26
C ARG A 71 -4.02 -22.38 3.61
N TYR A 72 -5.02 -22.52 4.47
CA TYR A 72 -5.78 -21.39 4.98
C TYR A 72 -4.89 -20.40 5.75
N MET A 73 -3.99 -20.89 6.61
CA MET A 73 -3.05 -20.04 7.33
C MET A 73 -2.10 -19.27 6.39
N ARG A 74 -1.77 -19.80 5.23
CA ARG A 74 -1.02 -19.07 4.20
C ARG A 74 -1.82 -17.92 3.61
N ILE A 75 -3.12 -18.12 3.32
CA ILE A 75 -4.02 -17.04 2.90
C ILE A 75 -4.02 -15.91 3.95
N VAL A 76 -4.21 -16.25 5.22
CA VAL A 76 -4.18 -15.30 6.34
C VAL A 76 -2.85 -14.54 6.41
N SER A 77 -1.73 -15.25 6.27
CA SER A 77 -0.38 -14.66 6.33
C SER A 77 -0.14 -13.69 5.18
N ASN A 78 -0.47 -14.09 3.95
CA ASN A 78 -0.25 -13.26 2.76
C ASN A 78 -1.21 -12.05 2.73
N MET A 79 -2.47 -12.23 3.16
CA MET A 79 -3.40 -11.11 3.33
C MET A 79 -2.90 -10.13 4.39
N SER A 80 -2.38 -10.60 5.51
CA SER A 80 -1.82 -9.73 6.56
C SER A 80 -0.58 -8.97 6.06
N SER A 81 0.25 -9.61 5.24
CA SER A 81 1.39 -8.97 4.60
C SER A 81 0.97 -7.90 3.59
N ALA A 82 0.00 -8.21 2.71
CA ALA A 82 -0.57 -7.25 1.78
C ALA A 82 -1.18 -6.06 2.51
N ASN A 83 -1.98 -6.31 3.55
CA ASN A 83 -2.56 -5.26 4.40
C ASN A 83 -1.50 -4.33 5.00
N ALA A 84 -0.37 -4.87 5.46
CA ALA A 84 0.72 -4.04 6.00
C ALA A 84 1.28 -3.06 4.94
N PHE A 85 1.40 -3.49 3.68
CA PHE A 85 1.82 -2.61 2.59
C PHE A 85 0.73 -1.60 2.19
N ALA A 86 -0.56 -1.97 2.25
CA ALA A 86 -1.66 -1.03 1.99
C ALA A 86 -1.59 0.20 2.91
N PHE A 87 -1.21 0.03 4.17
CA PHE A 87 -1.03 1.15 5.12
C PHE A 87 0.14 2.09 4.79
N LEU A 88 1.08 1.67 3.93
CA LEU A 88 2.24 2.46 3.51
C LEU A 88 1.99 3.21 2.19
N ILE A 89 0.86 2.97 1.54
CA ILE A 89 0.47 3.63 0.29
C ILE A 89 -0.33 4.88 0.63
N ASP A 90 0.14 6.04 0.17
CA ASP A 90 -0.45 7.34 0.51
C ASP A 90 -1.86 7.52 -0.08
N ASP A 91 -2.11 6.95 -1.27
CA ASP A 91 -3.35 7.14 -2.03
C ASP A 91 -4.51 6.21 -1.60
N LEU A 92 -4.30 5.28 -0.64
CA LEU A 92 -5.30 4.33 -0.17
C LEU A 92 -5.82 4.71 1.23
N ASP A 93 -6.73 5.69 1.35
CA ASP A 93 -7.19 6.16 2.66
C ASP A 93 -8.34 5.35 3.26
N GLU A 94 -9.41 5.11 2.53
CA GLU A 94 -10.53 4.29 2.99
C GLU A 94 -10.31 2.81 2.67
N GLU A 95 -9.65 2.52 1.54
CA GLU A 95 -9.36 1.19 1.01
C GLU A 95 -8.53 0.35 2.00
N LYS A 96 -7.54 0.98 2.66
CA LYS A 96 -6.73 0.30 3.69
C LYS A 96 -7.56 -0.14 4.90
N LYS A 97 -8.66 0.54 5.22
CA LYS A 97 -9.57 0.11 6.30
C LYS A 97 -10.28 -1.16 5.92
N THR A 98 -10.84 -1.21 4.70
CA THR A 98 -11.50 -2.40 4.17
C THR A 98 -10.55 -3.60 4.14
N MET A 99 -9.31 -3.42 3.66
CA MET A 99 -8.30 -4.48 3.64
C MET A 99 -7.94 -4.97 5.06
N ASN A 100 -7.86 -4.05 6.01
CA ASN A 100 -7.65 -4.41 7.41
C ASN A 100 -8.82 -5.22 7.97
N GLU A 101 -10.07 -4.84 7.66
CA GLU A 101 -11.25 -5.59 8.11
C GLU A 101 -11.30 -6.98 7.49
N VAL A 102 -10.96 -7.14 6.21
CA VAL A 102 -10.81 -8.46 5.55
C VAL A 102 -9.77 -9.31 6.28
N SER A 103 -8.59 -8.74 6.54
CA SER A 103 -7.52 -9.44 7.29
C SER A 103 -7.99 -9.87 8.68
N VAL A 104 -8.70 -8.99 9.39
CA VAL A 104 -9.29 -9.31 10.71
C VAL A 104 -10.35 -10.39 10.61
N CYS A 105 -11.22 -10.37 9.59
CA CYS A 105 -12.24 -11.40 9.38
C CYS A 105 -11.62 -12.78 9.11
N LEU A 106 -10.58 -12.85 8.30
CA LEU A 106 -9.83 -14.09 8.05
C LEU A 106 -9.26 -14.70 9.34
N ILE A 107 -8.80 -13.87 10.27
CA ILE A 107 -8.23 -14.33 11.55
C ILE A 107 -9.32 -14.71 12.54
N LYS A 108 -10.36 -13.88 12.70
CA LYS A 108 -11.36 -14.05 13.77
C LYS A 108 -12.52 -14.98 13.40
N TYR A 109 -12.86 -15.10 12.12
CA TYR A 109 -14.01 -15.85 11.65
C TYR A 109 -13.65 -16.88 10.56
N PRO A 110 -12.64 -17.76 10.83
CA PRO A 110 -12.08 -18.64 9.80
C PRO A 110 -13.14 -19.55 9.17
N GLU A 111 -14.09 -20.11 9.93
CA GLU A 111 -15.10 -21.01 9.40
C GLU A 111 -16.07 -20.33 8.44
N GLN A 112 -16.40 -19.06 8.69
CA GLN A 112 -17.22 -18.28 7.76
C GLN A 112 -16.42 -17.86 6.53
N MET A 113 -15.17 -17.44 6.72
CA MET A 113 -14.30 -17.00 5.65
C MET A 113 -13.87 -18.13 4.71
N LYS A 114 -13.68 -19.36 5.21
CA LYS A 114 -13.44 -20.55 4.38
C LYS A 114 -14.56 -20.79 3.37
N GLY A 115 -15.83 -20.50 3.74
CA GLY A 115 -16.98 -20.59 2.85
C GLY A 115 -17.16 -19.44 1.87
N LYS A 116 -16.32 -18.39 1.96
CA LYS A 116 -16.39 -17.14 1.17
C LYS A 116 -15.11 -16.83 0.40
N LEU A 117 -14.24 -17.82 0.23
CA LEU A 117 -12.99 -17.64 -0.48
C LEU A 117 -13.20 -17.28 -1.97
N ASP A 118 -14.29 -17.69 -2.59
CA ASP A 118 -14.62 -17.31 -3.98
C ASP A 118 -14.98 -15.81 -4.07
N GLU A 119 -15.72 -15.28 -3.09
CA GLU A 119 -16.05 -13.86 -3.01
C GLU A 119 -14.78 -13.02 -2.75
N LEU A 120 -13.89 -13.51 -1.86
CA LEU A 120 -12.61 -12.88 -1.58
C LEU A 120 -11.69 -12.86 -2.81
N GLU A 121 -11.59 -13.99 -3.53
CA GLU A 121 -10.81 -14.11 -4.75
C GLU A 121 -11.27 -13.12 -5.82
N THR A 122 -12.58 -12.96 -5.99
CA THR A 122 -13.15 -12.00 -6.93
C THR A 122 -12.76 -10.56 -6.55
N ALA A 123 -12.99 -10.16 -5.31
CA ALA A 123 -12.65 -8.82 -4.83
C ALA A 123 -11.14 -8.52 -4.96
N VAL A 124 -10.29 -9.49 -4.62
CA VAL A 124 -8.82 -9.32 -4.73
C VAL A 124 -8.37 -9.24 -6.19
N ASN A 125 -8.99 -9.98 -7.11
CA ASN A 125 -8.70 -9.87 -8.55
C ASN A 125 -9.07 -8.49 -9.09
N ASP A 126 -10.22 -7.94 -8.70
CA ASP A 126 -10.64 -6.59 -9.11
C ASP A 126 -9.67 -5.52 -8.61
N ILE A 127 -9.15 -5.67 -7.37
CA ILE A 127 -8.09 -4.79 -6.81
C ILE A 127 -6.78 -4.96 -7.59
N LEU A 128 -6.42 -6.16 -8.00
CA LEU A 128 -5.19 -6.42 -8.78
C LEU A 128 -5.25 -5.80 -10.17
N ASP A 129 -6.43 -5.82 -10.80
CA ASP A 129 -6.65 -5.22 -12.12
C ASP A 129 -6.55 -3.69 -12.03
N ASP A 130 -7.15 -3.11 -11.00
CA ASP A 130 -7.12 -1.66 -10.76
C ASP A 130 -7.13 -1.40 -9.25
N LEU A 131 -6.08 -0.77 -8.72
CA LEU A 131 -5.94 -0.51 -7.28
C LEU A 131 -7.02 0.42 -6.68
N ASP A 132 -7.86 1.01 -7.51
CA ASP A 132 -8.99 1.86 -7.09
C ASP A 132 -10.33 1.11 -7.12
N LYS A 133 -10.34 -0.21 -7.38
CA LYS A 133 -11.55 -1.04 -7.50
C LYS A 133 -11.54 -2.24 -6.55
N GLY A 134 -12.64 -2.97 -6.48
CA GLY A 134 -12.76 -4.22 -5.71
C GLY A 134 -12.96 -4.04 -4.21
N TYR A 135 -12.85 -2.82 -3.68
CA TYR A 135 -12.99 -2.57 -2.25
C TYR A 135 -14.44 -2.57 -1.79
N ASP A 136 -15.39 -2.22 -2.65
CA ASP A 136 -16.83 -2.32 -2.35
C ASP A 136 -17.24 -3.79 -2.20
N GLU A 137 -16.75 -4.68 -3.07
CA GLU A 137 -16.93 -6.13 -3.01
C GLU A 137 -16.29 -6.71 -1.75
N ALA A 138 -15.05 -6.27 -1.43
CA ALA A 138 -14.36 -6.65 -0.21
C ALA A 138 -15.12 -6.18 1.05
N GLN A 139 -15.69 -4.98 1.03
CA GLN A 139 -16.50 -4.46 2.13
C GLN A 139 -17.82 -5.24 2.26
N ALA A 140 -18.48 -5.55 1.14
CA ALA A 140 -19.70 -6.39 1.14
C ALA A 140 -19.43 -7.79 1.72
N LEU A 141 -18.26 -8.38 1.41
CA LEU A 141 -17.81 -9.63 2.02
C LEU A 141 -17.70 -9.48 3.55
N VAL A 142 -17.02 -8.45 4.04
CA VAL A 142 -16.85 -8.17 5.48
C VAL A 142 -18.20 -7.98 6.20
N ASP A 143 -19.12 -7.27 5.55
CA ASP A 143 -20.47 -7.00 6.11
C ASP A 143 -21.34 -8.25 6.14
N SER A 144 -21.08 -9.23 5.29
CA SER A 144 -21.76 -10.51 5.26
C SER A 144 -21.34 -11.47 6.39
N ILE A 145 -20.24 -11.18 7.09
CA ILE A 145 -19.74 -11.98 8.21
C ILE A 145 -20.57 -11.70 9.47
N ASN A 146 -21.11 -12.76 10.06
CA ASN A 146 -21.81 -12.65 11.35
C ASN A 146 -20.81 -12.45 12.50
N LYS A 147 -20.68 -11.22 12.94
CA LYS A 147 -19.76 -10.81 14.02
C LYS A 147 -20.31 -11.05 15.43
N GLN A 148 -21.56 -11.57 15.57
CA GLN A 148 -22.22 -11.80 16.87
C GLN A 148 -21.95 -13.19 17.49
N GLY A 149 -21.13 -13.99 16.87
CA GLY A 149 -20.89 -15.40 17.23
C GLY A 149 -19.57 -15.64 17.99
N TYR A 150 -19.27 -14.86 19.03
CA TYR A 150 -18.19 -15.15 20.00
C TYR A 150 -18.73 -15.09 21.40
#